data_3f409483d189d22299436514ae9999e7
#
_entry.id   3f409483d189d22299436514ae9999e7
#
_cell.length_a   1.000
_cell.length_b   1.000
_cell.length_c   1.000
_cell.angle_alpha   90.00
_cell.angle_beta   90.00
_cell.angle_gamma   90.00
#
_symmetry.space_group_name_H-M   'P 1'
#
loop_
_entity.id
_entity.type
_entity.pdbx_description
1 polymer ?
#
loop_
_entity_poly.entity_id
_entity_poly.type
_entity_poly.pdbx_seq_one_letter_code
_entity_poly.pdbx_strand_id
1 'polypeptide(L)'
;QPPHFRPHGISLYIDTNGKRHLGIINHPKNRELEPENVELFSEDENGLFMHQQTITDPLFKSPNALVLMAQNKFYLGNDKGAETAFGKIQEQLGRPMSKIIYFNGDSASVAAENLSQISGINTSKNNKYLFASETAAKRIAIFSINENNGVLKKLETIKINGSPDNINVSSNDDLIVAAIPKVMALIQHFISFQKEEIMPAPSQVFQIKWDFNSEATIEELFLSNGEDISTTSVGAIFDSKLFMGSITDKKLLICDL
;
A
#
# COMPACT_ATOMS: atom_id res chain seq x y z
N GLN A 1 3.36 21.60 9.12
CA GLN A 1 2.81 20.24 9.37
C GLN A 1 1.32 20.39 9.65
N PRO A 2 0.44 19.58 9.02
CA PRO A 2 -0.99 19.60 9.30
C PRO A 2 -1.27 19.32 10.79
N PRO A 3 -2.31 19.93 11.40
CA PRO A 3 -2.70 19.61 12.75
C PRO A 3 -3.16 18.14 12.84
N HIS A 4 -2.77 17.44 13.92
CA HIS A 4 -3.12 16.02 14.13
C HIS A 4 -2.62 15.06 13.04
N PHE A 5 -1.39 15.25 12.58
CA PHE A 5 -0.78 14.43 11.54
C PHE A 5 -0.56 12.97 12.00
N ARG A 6 -1.27 12.04 11.35
CA ARG A 6 -1.24 10.59 11.59
C ARG A 6 -0.99 9.86 10.28
N PRO A 7 0.27 9.88 9.80
CA PRO A 7 0.61 9.35 8.49
C PRO A 7 0.39 7.82 8.44
N HIS A 8 -0.07 7.36 7.26
CA HIS A 8 -0.21 5.95 6.91
C HIS A 8 0.50 5.65 5.59
N GLY A 9 -0.23 5.42 4.50
CA GLY A 9 0.35 5.19 3.17
C GLY A 9 1.12 6.40 2.67
N ILE A 10 2.32 6.19 2.13
CA ILE A 10 3.24 7.23 1.66
C ILE A 10 3.66 6.91 0.23
N SER A 11 3.70 7.92 -0.63
CA SER A 11 4.23 7.82 -1.99
C SER A 11 5.14 8.99 -2.32
N LEU A 12 6.30 8.69 -2.90
CA LEU A 12 7.24 9.65 -3.43
C LEU A 12 7.14 9.68 -4.97
N TYR A 13 6.99 10.88 -5.52
CA TYR A 13 7.06 11.14 -6.95
C TYR A 13 8.20 12.13 -7.24
N ILE A 14 9.00 11.84 -8.25
CA ILE A 14 10.07 12.73 -8.74
C ILE A 14 9.65 13.23 -10.11
N ASP A 15 9.50 14.54 -10.26
CA ASP A 15 9.10 15.14 -11.53
C ASP A 15 10.24 15.20 -12.55
N THR A 16 9.94 15.65 -13.76
CA THR A 16 10.91 15.74 -14.86
C THR A 16 12.07 16.71 -14.59
N ASN A 17 11.93 17.60 -13.62
CA ASN A 17 12.98 18.54 -13.18
C ASN A 17 13.81 17.98 -12.02
N GLY A 18 13.51 16.76 -11.56
CA GLY A 18 14.15 16.12 -10.43
C GLY A 18 13.61 16.57 -9.06
N LYS A 19 12.56 17.40 -9.02
CA LYS A 19 11.93 17.85 -7.77
C LYS A 19 11.10 16.74 -7.17
N ARG A 20 11.25 16.54 -5.86
CA ARG A 20 10.54 15.51 -5.11
C ARG A 20 9.19 16.02 -4.60
N HIS A 21 8.16 15.19 -4.75
CA HIS A 21 6.80 15.41 -4.24
C HIS A 21 6.40 14.21 -3.39
N LEU A 22 5.75 14.47 -2.26
CA LEU A 22 5.35 13.44 -1.32
C LEU A 22 3.84 13.51 -1.10
N GLY A 23 3.16 12.40 -1.29
CA GLY A 23 1.76 12.20 -0.91
C GLY A 23 1.67 11.31 0.32
N ILE A 24 0.85 11.68 1.28
CA ILE A 24 0.71 10.96 2.54
C ILE A 24 -0.77 10.85 2.89
N ILE A 25 -1.26 9.64 3.11
CA ILE A 25 -2.56 9.42 3.74
C ILE A 25 -2.47 9.87 5.19
N ASN A 26 -3.37 10.75 5.61
CA ASN A 26 -3.44 11.24 6.98
C ASN A 26 -4.79 10.87 7.61
N HIS A 27 -4.75 9.98 8.60
CA HIS A 27 -5.95 9.55 9.31
C HIS A 27 -6.37 10.57 10.36
N PRO A 28 -7.66 10.98 10.41
CA PRO A 28 -8.15 11.85 11.45
C PRO A 28 -8.15 11.15 12.82
N LYS A 29 -8.25 11.94 13.89
CA LYS A 29 -8.32 11.40 15.26
C LYS A 29 -9.57 10.54 15.44
N ASN A 30 -10.68 10.97 14.90
CA ASN A 30 -11.94 10.25 14.92
C ASN A 30 -12.40 9.96 13.49
N ARG A 31 -12.05 8.77 12.99
CA ARG A 31 -12.36 8.29 11.63
C ARG A 31 -13.85 8.09 11.36
N GLU A 32 -14.72 8.14 12.38
CA GLU A 32 -16.16 8.05 12.20
C GLU A 32 -16.80 9.43 11.96
N LEU A 33 -16.19 10.50 12.48
CA LEU A 33 -16.72 11.85 12.45
C LEU A 33 -15.98 12.81 11.52
N GLU A 34 -14.72 12.55 11.26
CA GLU A 34 -13.82 13.41 10.48
C GLU A 34 -13.44 12.73 9.17
N PRO A 35 -13.32 13.47 8.05
CA PRO A 35 -12.96 12.89 6.76
C PRO A 35 -11.50 12.42 6.74
N GLU A 36 -11.27 11.34 6.06
CA GLU A 36 -9.93 10.89 5.64
C GLU A 36 -9.36 11.88 4.64
N ASN A 37 -8.04 12.08 4.64
CA ASN A 37 -7.42 13.00 3.72
C ASN A 37 -6.06 12.51 3.20
N VAL A 38 -5.62 13.14 2.11
CA VAL A 38 -4.28 13.02 1.54
C VAL A 38 -3.59 14.37 1.65
N GLU A 39 -2.42 14.38 2.28
CA GLU A 39 -1.56 15.54 2.41
C GLU A 39 -0.50 15.53 1.31
N LEU A 40 -0.42 16.59 0.53
CA LEU A 40 0.59 16.76 -0.51
C LEU A 40 1.68 17.73 -0.07
N PHE A 41 2.91 17.33 -0.34
CA PHE A 41 4.11 18.13 -0.04
C PHE A 41 4.97 18.23 -1.30
N SER A 42 5.72 19.32 -1.40
CA SER A 42 6.77 19.48 -2.41
C SER A 42 8.07 19.91 -1.74
N GLU A 43 9.17 19.43 -2.25
CA GLU A 43 10.50 19.83 -1.82
C GLU A 43 10.77 21.31 -2.13
N ASP A 44 11.39 22.02 -1.20
CA ASP A 44 11.91 23.38 -1.39
C ASP A 44 13.38 23.35 -1.86
N GLU A 45 13.98 24.52 -2.02
CA GLU A 45 15.37 24.70 -2.46
C GLU A 45 16.41 24.12 -1.47
N ASN A 46 16.01 23.91 -0.20
CA ASN A 46 16.86 23.34 0.84
C ASN A 46 16.67 21.83 1.02
N GLY A 47 15.83 21.20 0.19
CA GLY A 47 15.50 19.78 0.29
C GLY A 47 14.45 19.43 1.35
N LEU A 48 13.75 20.42 1.91
CA LEU A 48 12.71 20.22 2.90
C LEU A 48 11.34 20.07 2.24
N PHE A 49 10.53 19.12 2.72
CA PHE A 49 9.17 18.94 2.24
C PHE A 49 8.21 19.97 2.86
N MET A 50 7.72 20.88 2.03
CA MET A 50 6.75 21.90 2.39
C MET A 50 5.35 21.45 2.03
N HIS A 51 4.42 21.51 2.99
CA HIS A 51 3.02 21.20 2.78
C HIS A 51 2.39 22.13 1.73
N GLN A 52 1.72 21.55 0.76
CA GLN A 52 1.09 22.26 -0.35
C GLN A 52 -0.42 22.27 -0.25
N GLN A 53 -1.02 21.10 0.03
CA GLN A 53 -2.47 20.93 -0.05
C GLN A 53 -2.92 19.75 0.81
N THR A 54 -4.10 19.89 1.43
CA THR A 54 -4.90 18.80 2.00
C THR A 54 -6.04 18.49 1.06
N ILE A 55 -6.18 17.25 0.62
CA ILE A 55 -7.26 16.79 -0.26
C ILE A 55 -8.17 15.86 0.53
N THR A 56 -9.46 16.14 0.48
CA THR A 56 -10.52 15.30 1.02
C THR A 56 -11.53 15.00 -0.08
N ASP A 57 -12.07 13.78 -0.09
CA ASP A 57 -13.14 13.39 -1.01
C ASP A 57 -14.04 12.34 -0.35
N PRO A 58 -15.35 12.34 -0.61
CA PRO A 58 -16.27 11.33 -0.09
C PRO A 58 -15.93 9.89 -0.49
N LEU A 59 -15.14 9.70 -1.54
CA LEU A 59 -14.66 8.37 -1.96
C LEU A 59 -13.47 7.86 -1.13
N PHE A 60 -12.83 8.69 -0.31
CA PHE A 60 -11.77 8.28 0.61
C PHE A 60 -12.38 7.68 1.89
N LYS A 61 -12.85 6.43 1.80
CA LYS A 61 -13.62 5.78 2.88
C LYS A 61 -12.73 5.15 3.96
N SER A 62 -11.70 4.46 3.54
CA SER A 62 -10.73 3.80 4.42
C SER A 62 -9.40 3.67 3.66
N PRO A 63 -8.75 4.82 3.38
CA PRO A 63 -7.51 4.81 2.61
C PRO A 63 -6.41 4.08 3.36
N ASN A 64 -5.68 3.24 2.65
CA ASN A 64 -4.56 2.46 3.18
C ASN A 64 -3.30 2.65 2.33
N ALA A 65 -3.44 2.59 1.01
CA ALA A 65 -2.35 2.65 0.07
C ALA A 65 -2.49 3.84 -0.88
N LEU A 66 -1.36 4.43 -1.26
CA LEU A 66 -1.28 5.60 -2.12
C LEU A 66 -0.14 5.45 -3.13
N VAL A 67 -0.35 5.84 -4.39
CA VAL A 67 0.72 6.03 -5.38
C VAL A 67 0.49 7.33 -6.16
N LEU A 68 1.49 8.23 -6.11
CA LEU A 68 1.48 9.46 -6.89
C LEU A 68 1.84 9.16 -8.36
N MET A 69 1.05 9.70 -9.29
CA MET A 69 1.29 9.69 -10.73
C MET A 69 1.86 11.01 -11.24
N ALA A 70 1.63 12.08 -10.48
CA ALA A 70 2.15 13.43 -10.67
C ALA A 70 2.07 14.18 -9.34
N GLN A 71 2.50 15.43 -9.31
CA GLN A 71 2.48 16.27 -8.11
C GLN A 71 1.13 16.26 -7.37
N ASN A 72 0.00 16.24 -8.11
CA ASN A 72 -1.35 16.29 -7.57
C ASN A 72 -2.30 15.24 -8.18
N LYS A 73 -1.77 14.19 -8.81
CA LYS A 73 -2.56 13.07 -9.35
C LYS A 73 -2.12 11.78 -8.68
N PHE A 74 -3.07 10.97 -8.27
CA PHE A 74 -2.74 9.73 -7.55
C PHE A 74 -3.83 8.67 -7.67
N TYR A 75 -3.44 7.43 -7.41
CA TYR A 75 -4.35 6.36 -7.04
C TYR A 75 -4.31 6.14 -5.53
N LEU A 76 -5.47 5.84 -4.96
CA LEU A 76 -5.66 5.57 -3.54
C LEU A 76 -6.44 4.27 -3.38
N GLY A 77 -5.91 3.32 -2.63
CA GLY A 77 -6.57 2.08 -2.27
C GLY A 77 -7.31 2.21 -0.95
N ASN A 78 -8.64 1.99 -0.96
CA ASN A 78 -9.40 1.78 0.26
C ASN A 78 -9.30 0.32 0.69
N ASP A 79 -8.96 0.03 1.95
CA ASP A 79 -8.92 -1.34 2.48
C ASP A 79 -10.32 -1.89 2.81
N LYS A 80 -11.29 -1.00 2.99
CA LYS A 80 -12.71 -1.30 3.24
C LYS A 80 -13.58 -0.50 2.29
N GLY A 81 -14.73 -1.08 1.92
CA GLY A 81 -15.68 -0.45 1.01
C GLY A 81 -17.12 -0.50 1.48
N ALA A 82 -17.41 -1.21 2.58
CA ALA A 82 -18.76 -1.37 3.09
C ALA A 82 -19.31 -0.07 3.69
N GLU A 83 -20.45 0.40 3.17
CA GLU A 83 -21.11 1.64 3.62
C GLU A 83 -22.25 1.35 4.61
N THR A 84 -22.78 0.12 4.63
CA THR A 84 -23.90 -0.28 5.51
C THR A 84 -23.44 -1.30 6.55
N ALA A 85 -24.18 -1.41 7.67
CA ALA A 85 -23.90 -2.42 8.69
C ALA A 85 -23.96 -3.85 8.12
N PHE A 86 -24.92 -4.15 7.22
CA PHE A 86 -24.99 -5.42 6.54
C PHE A 86 -23.81 -5.65 5.60
N GLY A 87 -23.39 -4.59 4.87
CA GLY A 87 -22.19 -4.64 4.03
C GLY A 87 -20.93 -4.94 4.83
N LYS A 88 -20.76 -4.33 6.00
CA LYS A 88 -19.62 -4.61 6.90
C LYS A 88 -19.56 -6.08 7.31
N ILE A 89 -20.71 -6.69 7.61
CA ILE A 89 -20.79 -8.13 7.90
C ILE A 89 -20.39 -8.97 6.68
N GLN A 90 -20.89 -8.62 5.49
CA GLN A 90 -20.54 -9.31 4.25
C GLN A 90 -19.04 -9.19 3.93
N GLU A 91 -18.46 -8.01 4.12
CA GLU A 91 -17.03 -7.76 3.92
C GLU A 91 -16.18 -8.60 4.89
N GLN A 92 -16.57 -8.70 6.17
CA GLN A 92 -15.95 -9.60 7.15
C GLN A 92 -16.06 -11.08 6.76
N LEU A 93 -17.12 -11.46 6.05
CA LEU A 93 -17.29 -12.80 5.49
C LEU A 93 -16.55 -13.01 4.14
N GLY A 94 -15.69 -12.05 3.75
CA GLY A 94 -14.81 -12.16 2.58
C GLY A 94 -15.40 -11.61 1.29
N ARG A 95 -16.57 -10.92 1.31
CA ARG A 95 -17.07 -10.27 0.11
C ARG A 95 -16.15 -9.13 -0.34
N PRO A 96 -15.69 -9.10 -1.59
CA PRO A 96 -14.83 -8.04 -2.10
C PRO A 96 -15.63 -6.74 -2.27
N MET A 97 -15.31 -5.72 -1.45
CA MET A 97 -16.01 -4.42 -1.44
C MET A 97 -15.04 -3.24 -1.54
N SER A 98 -13.73 -3.49 -1.45
CA SER A 98 -12.70 -2.46 -1.56
C SER A 98 -12.65 -1.86 -2.96
N LYS A 99 -12.20 -0.60 -3.03
CA LYS A 99 -12.11 0.17 -4.27
C LYS A 99 -10.74 0.83 -4.39
N ILE A 100 -10.30 1.01 -5.63
CA ILE A 100 -9.21 1.93 -5.97
C ILE A 100 -9.83 3.19 -6.56
N ILE A 101 -9.41 4.32 -6.00
CA ILE A 101 -9.87 5.65 -6.39
C ILE A 101 -8.76 6.35 -7.17
N TYR A 102 -9.12 7.03 -8.24
CA TYR A 102 -8.23 7.90 -8.99
C TYR A 102 -8.59 9.37 -8.74
N PHE A 103 -7.61 10.16 -8.33
CA PHE A 103 -7.72 11.62 -8.23
C PHE A 103 -6.93 12.24 -9.38
N ASN A 104 -7.61 13.01 -10.22
CA ASN A 104 -7.05 13.56 -11.45
C ASN A 104 -6.38 14.93 -11.29
N GLY A 105 -6.31 15.45 -10.06
CA GLY A 105 -5.82 16.79 -9.73
C GLY A 105 -6.94 17.79 -9.40
N ASP A 106 -8.20 17.42 -9.65
CA ASP A 106 -9.39 18.25 -9.43
C ASP A 106 -10.48 17.47 -8.70
N SER A 107 -10.77 16.26 -9.13
CA SER A 107 -11.86 15.44 -8.61
C SER A 107 -11.44 13.95 -8.50
N ALA A 108 -12.11 13.22 -7.60
CA ALA A 108 -11.93 11.80 -7.44
C ALA A 108 -12.98 11.00 -8.22
N SER A 109 -12.58 9.81 -8.69
CA SER A 109 -13.46 8.85 -9.35
C SER A 109 -13.07 7.41 -9.00
N VAL A 110 -14.02 6.47 -9.10
CA VAL A 110 -13.72 5.04 -8.90
C VAL A 110 -12.97 4.51 -10.11
N ALA A 111 -11.72 4.08 -9.91
CA ALA A 111 -10.88 3.49 -10.95
C ALA A 111 -11.07 1.96 -11.07
N ALA A 112 -11.24 1.27 -9.95
CA ALA A 112 -11.59 -0.16 -9.89
C ALA A 112 -12.38 -0.46 -8.62
N GLU A 113 -13.22 -1.50 -8.67
CA GLU A 113 -14.06 -1.94 -7.55
C GLU A 113 -14.16 -3.46 -7.45
N ASN A 114 -14.86 -3.94 -6.43
CA ASN A 114 -15.01 -5.38 -6.13
C ASN A 114 -13.67 -6.06 -5.85
N LEU A 115 -12.82 -5.41 -5.04
CA LEU A 115 -11.50 -5.85 -4.65
C LEU A 115 -11.48 -6.32 -3.18
N SER A 116 -10.52 -7.17 -2.83
CA SER A 116 -10.47 -7.82 -1.50
C SER A 116 -9.41 -7.18 -0.61
N GLN A 117 -9.80 -6.14 0.14
CA GLN A 117 -8.93 -5.48 1.13
C GLN A 117 -7.61 -5.00 0.52
N ILE A 118 -7.63 -3.81 -0.10
CA ILE A 118 -6.44 -3.23 -0.72
C ILE A 118 -5.54 -2.61 0.34
N SER A 119 -4.35 -3.20 0.57
CA SER A 119 -3.36 -2.69 1.53
C SER A 119 -2.12 -2.10 0.88
N GLY A 120 -1.83 -2.43 -0.38
CA GLY A 120 -0.70 -1.90 -1.13
C GLY A 120 -1.07 -1.62 -2.57
N ILE A 121 -0.59 -0.50 -3.10
CA ILE A 121 -0.64 -0.19 -4.53
C ILE A 121 0.67 0.42 -4.99
N ASN A 122 1.08 0.11 -6.21
CA ASN A 122 2.18 0.79 -6.88
C ASN A 122 1.99 0.71 -8.40
N THR A 123 2.80 1.43 -9.16
CA THR A 123 2.76 1.40 -10.64
C THR A 123 4.07 0.90 -11.21
N SER A 124 4.02 0.36 -12.43
CA SER A 124 5.22 0.17 -13.23
C SER A 124 5.89 1.52 -13.52
N LYS A 125 7.20 1.54 -13.75
CA LYS A 125 7.97 2.76 -14.01
C LYS A 125 7.45 3.59 -15.19
N ASN A 126 6.89 2.91 -16.19
CA ASN A 126 6.30 3.57 -17.35
C ASN A 126 4.84 3.99 -17.15
N ASN A 127 4.29 3.80 -15.93
CA ASN A 127 2.91 4.11 -15.55
C ASN A 127 1.81 3.43 -16.40
N LYS A 128 2.15 2.34 -17.12
CA LYS A 128 1.16 1.59 -17.91
C LYS A 128 0.36 0.60 -17.10
N TYR A 129 0.92 0.13 -15.99
CA TYR A 129 0.31 -0.88 -15.14
C TYR A 129 0.23 -0.41 -13.69
N LEU A 130 -0.82 -0.83 -13.00
CA LEU A 130 -0.98 -0.68 -11.55
C LEU A 130 -1.05 -2.07 -10.93
N PHE A 131 -0.32 -2.24 -9.85
CA PHE A 131 -0.26 -3.45 -9.01
C PHE A 131 -0.98 -3.18 -7.70
N ALA A 132 -1.83 -4.09 -7.27
CA ALA A 132 -2.59 -3.95 -6.03
C ALA A 132 -2.55 -5.23 -5.19
N SER A 133 -2.20 -5.10 -3.92
CA SER A 133 -2.30 -6.17 -2.92
C SER A 133 -3.75 -6.39 -2.53
N GLU A 134 -4.35 -7.50 -2.95
CA GLU A 134 -5.64 -7.98 -2.45
C GLU A 134 -5.36 -8.89 -1.23
N THR A 135 -5.14 -8.30 -0.05
CA THR A 135 -4.62 -8.95 1.17
C THR A 135 -5.47 -10.12 1.62
N ALA A 136 -6.80 -9.95 1.69
CA ALA A 136 -7.72 -11.01 2.11
C ALA A 136 -7.79 -12.16 1.08
N ALA A 137 -7.55 -11.87 -0.20
CA ALA A 137 -7.54 -12.85 -1.28
C ALA A 137 -6.16 -13.49 -1.54
N LYS A 138 -5.12 -13.07 -0.82
CA LYS A 138 -3.73 -13.56 -0.93
C LYS A 138 -3.20 -13.53 -2.36
N ARG A 139 -3.35 -12.39 -3.02
CA ARG A 139 -2.94 -12.21 -4.42
C ARG A 139 -2.56 -10.77 -4.72
N ILE A 140 -1.78 -10.59 -5.77
CA ILE A 140 -1.55 -9.31 -6.42
C ILE A 140 -2.45 -9.22 -7.64
N ALA A 141 -3.26 -8.17 -7.74
CA ALA A 141 -4.04 -7.86 -8.93
C ALA A 141 -3.26 -6.89 -9.81
N ILE A 142 -3.26 -7.14 -11.12
CA ILE A 142 -2.57 -6.34 -12.13
C ILE A 142 -3.60 -5.71 -13.04
N PHE A 143 -3.47 -4.40 -13.23
CA PHE A 143 -4.35 -3.60 -14.06
C PHE A 143 -3.57 -2.85 -15.12
N SER A 144 -4.14 -2.70 -16.31
CA SER A 144 -3.71 -1.64 -17.24
C SER A 144 -4.37 -0.33 -16.86
N ILE A 145 -3.63 0.75 -17.01
CA ILE A 145 -4.08 2.12 -16.74
C ILE A 145 -4.55 2.77 -18.04
N ASN A 146 -5.76 3.32 -18.05
CA ASN A 146 -6.21 4.20 -19.12
C ASN A 146 -5.69 5.62 -18.83
N GLU A 147 -4.71 6.08 -19.59
CA GLU A 147 -4.03 7.37 -19.39
C GLU A 147 -4.98 8.58 -19.49
N ASN A 148 -6.08 8.46 -20.26
CA ASN A 148 -7.00 9.58 -20.50
C ASN A 148 -7.93 9.85 -19.30
N ASN A 149 -8.34 8.80 -18.57
CA ASN A 149 -9.38 8.92 -17.53
C ASN A 149 -9.05 8.21 -16.22
N GLY A 150 -7.91 7.54 -16.11
CA GLY A 150 -7.47 6.85 -14.91
C GLY A 150 -8.22 5.55 -14.59
N VAL A 151 -9.13 5.10 -15.45
CA VAL A 151 -9.87 3.84 -15.25
C VAL A 151 -8.91 2.66 -15.36
N LEU A 152 -9.04 1.71 -14.46
CA LEU A 152 -8.23 0.51 -14.39
C LEU A 152 -8.97 -0.69 -15.01
N LYS A 153 -8.30 -1.38 -15.92
CA LYS A 153 -8.80 -2.65 -16.48
C LYS A 153 -7.98 -3.80 -15.92
N LYS A 154 -8.61 -4.69 -15.15
CA LYS A 154 -7.94 -5.87 -14.60
C LYS A 154 -7.47 -6.79 -15.72
N LEU A 155 -6.19 -7.15 -15.68
CA LEU A 155 -5.54 -8.05 -16.64
C LEU A 155 -5.46 -9.46 -16.08
N GLU A 156 -4.83 -9.59 -14.91
CA GLU A 156 -4.59 -10.88 -14.26
C GLU A 156 -4.42 -10.77 -12.75
N THR A 157 -4.19 -11.90 -12.10
CA THR A 157 -3.85 -11.97 -10.67
C THR A 157 -2.76 -13.00 -10.43
N ILE A 158 -1.79 -12.65 -9.57
CA ILE A 158 -0.72 -13.55 -9.11
C ILE A 158 -1.05 -13.97 -7.68
N LYS A 159 -1.26 -15.27 -7.44
CA LYS A 159 -1.43 -15.82 -6.09
C LYS A 159 -0.08 -15.93 -5.40
N ILE A 160 -0.03 -15.59 -4.10
CA ILE A 160 1.16 -15.75 -3.27
C ILE A 160 0.84 -16.52 -1.99
N ASN A 161 1.89 -17.12 -1.39
CA ASN A 161 1.75 -17.86 -0.14
C ASN A 161 1.90 -16.94 1.07
N GLY A 162 0.91 -16.08 1.29
CA GLY A 162 0.86 -15.08 2.36
C GLY A 162 -0.19 -14.03 2.06
N SER A 163 -0.53 -13.22 3.04
CA SER A 163 -1.42 -12.07 2.85
C SER A 163 -0.56 -10.86 2.48
N PRO A 164 -0.55 -10.40 1.19
CA PRO A 164 0.28 -9.28 0.77
C PRO A 164 -0.12 -7.99 1.45
N ASP A 165 0.86 -7.16 1.74
CA ASP A 165 0.70 -5.80 2.25
C ASP A 165 1.27 -4.80 1.24
N ASN A 166 2.20 -3.92 1.60
CA ASN A 166 2.71 -2.93 0.68
C ASN A 166 3.55 -3.53 -0.46
N ILE A 167 3.48 -2.88 -1.62
CA ILE A 167 4.23 -3.21 -2.83
C ILE A 167 5.21 -2.07 -3.14
N ASN A 168 6.49 -2.39 -3.28
CA ASN A 168 7.46 -1.53 -3.94
C ASN A 168 7.83 -2.09 -5.31
N VAL A 169 8.33 -1.22 -6.19
CA VAL A 169 8.81 -1.60 -7.52
C VAL A 169 10.31 -1.31 -7.58
N SER A 170 11.07 -2.35 -7.89
CA SER A 170 12.54 -2.29 -7.98
C SER A 170 13.02 -1.52 -9.21
N SER A 171 14.34 -1.32 -9.31
CA SER A 171 14.94 -0.73 -10.51
C SER A 171 14.70 -1.51 -11.80
N ASN A 172 14.33 -2.78 -11.73
CA ASN A 172 14.06 -3.67 -12.87
C ASN A 172 12.57 -3.90 -13.14
N ASP A 173 11.68 -3.11 -12.53
CA ASP A 173 10.22 -3.31 -12.53
C ASP A 173 9.74 -4.59 -11.79
N ASP A 174 10.61 -5.26 -11.00
CA ASP A 174 10.19 -6.36 -10.16
C ASP A 174 9.39 -5.84 -8.95
N LEU A 175 8.36 -6.56 -8.56
CA LEU A 175 7.57 -6.20 -7.38
C LEU A 175 8.24 -6.74 -6.12
N ILE A 176 8.43 -5.91 -5.12
CA ILE A 176 8.89 -6.29 -3.79
C ILE A 176 7.70 -6.18 -2.85
N VAL A 177 7.21 -7.33 -2.40
CA VAL A 177 5.94 -7.45 -1.69
C VAL A 177 6.18 -7.97 -0.29
N ALA A 178 5.89 -7.16 0.71
CA ALA A 178 5.80 -7.66 2.08
C ALA A 178 4.51 -8.45 2.25
N ALA A 179 4.55 -9.51 3.04
CA ALA A 179 3.40 -10.35 3.29
C ALA A 179 3.35 -10.89 4.72
N ILE A 180 2.15 -11.17 5.19
CA ILE A 180 1.88 -11.81 6.48
C ILE A 180 1.65 -13.29 6.21
N PRO A 181 2.58 -14.19 6.57
CA PRO A 181 2.46 -15.60 6.26
C PRO A 181 1.38 -16.29 7.10
N LYS A 182 1.15 -15.83 8.33
CA LYS A 182 0.20 -16.44 9.28
C LYS A 182 -0.66 -15.37 9.96
N VAL A 183 -1.86 -15.13 9.43
CA VAL A 183 -2.81 -14.11 9.96
C VAL A 183 -3.16 -14.36 11.44
N MET A 184 -3.33 -15.62 11.86
CA MET A 184 -3.62 -15.92 13.26
C MET A 184 -2.48 -15.53 14.21
N ALA A 185 -1.22 -15.67 13.77
CA ALA A 185 -0.07 -15.23 14.56
C ALA A 185 -0.04 -13.69 14.68
N LEU A 186 -0.40 -12.97 13.60
CA LEU A 186 -0.58 -11.52 13.66
C LEU A 186 -1.64 -11.10 14.70
N ILE A 187 -2.80 -11.77 14.71
CA ILE A 187 -3.87 -11.49 15.68
C ILE A 187 -3.37 -11.75 17.10
N GLN A 188 -2.69 -12.88 17.34
CA GLN A 188 -2.10 -13.21 18.64
C GLN A 188 -1.04 -12.19 19.08
N HIS A 189 -0.23 -11.71 18.14
CA HIS A 189 0.75 -10.65 18.37
C HIS A 189 0.07 -9.37 18.88
N PHE A 190 -0.97 -8.87 18.20
CA PHE A 190 -1.70 -7.69 18.64
C PHE A 190 -2.38 -7.87 20.02
N ILE A 191 -2.95 -9.05 20.28
CA ILE A 191 -3.53 -9.37 21.61
C ILE A 191 -2.45 -9.37 22.69
N SER A 192 -1.23 -9.79 22.36
CA SER A 192 -0.12 -9.87 23.32
C SER A 192 0.38 -8.51 23.83
N PHE A 193 0.12 -7.40 23.12
CA PHE A 193 0.42 -6.05 23.63
C PHE A 193 -0.30 -5.69 24.94
N GLN A 194 -1.35 -6.43 25.30
CA GLN A 194 -2.05 -6.28 26.58
C GLN A 194 -1.48 -7.21 27.67
N LYS A 195 -0.43 -7.96 27.37
CA LYS A 195 0.21 -8.93 28.27
C LYS A 195 1.62 -8.48 28.65
N GLU A 196 2.21 -9.15 29.63
CA GLU A 196 3.61 -8.89 30.04
C GLU A 196 4.63 -9.29 28.96
N GLU A 197 4.31 -10.31 28.17
CA GLU A 197 5.18 -10.82 27.11
C GLU A 197 4.55 -10.65 25.73
N ILE A 198 5.26 -9.97 24.84
CA ILE A 198 4.83 -9.76 23.45
C ILE A 198 5.23 -10.99 22.62
N MET A 199 4.25 -11.65 22.03
CA MET A 199 4.47 -12.78 21.14
C MET A 199 4.93 -12.27 19.76
N PRO A 200 6.05 -12.74 19.20
CA PRO A 200 6.47 -12.34 17.84
C PRO A 200 5.49 -12.85 16.80
N ALA A 201 5.39 -12.14 15.67
CA ALA A 201 4.62 -12.59 14.51
C ALA A 201 5.51 -12.71 13.28
N PRO A 202 5.33 -13.77 12.47
CA PRO A 202 6.16 -14.02 11.30
C PRO A 202 6.12 -12.89 10.28
N SER A 203 7.24 -12.70 9.61
CA SER A 203 7.49 -11.71 8.56
C SER A 203 7.95 -12.39 7.28
N GLN A 204 7.50 -11.91 6.12
CA GLN A 204 7.82 -12.48 4.81
C GLN A 204 7.93 -11.38 3.75
N VAL A 205 8.87 -11.54 2.81
CA VAL A 205 9.01 -10.65 1.65
C VAL A 205 9.25 -11.49 0.41
N PHE A 206 8.52 -11.17 -0.65
CA PHE A 206 8.65 -11.77 -1.97
C PHE A 206 9.22 -10.77 -2.98
N GLN A 207 10.00 -11.30 -3.92
CA GLN A 207 10.24 -10.66 -5.21
C GLN A 207 9.39 -11.37 -6.26
N ILE A 208 8.65 -10.60 -7.05
CA ILE A 208 7.81 -11.10 -8.12
C ILE A 208 8.30 -10.46 -9.42
N LYS A 209 8.82 -11.28 -10.32
CA LYS A 209 9.14 -10.87 -11.69
C LYS A 209 7.92 -11.11 -12.55
N TRP A 210 7.37 -10.05 -13.08
CA TRP A 210 6.19 -10.10 -13.92
C TRP A 210 6.49 -9.46 -15.28
N ASP A 211 6.06 -10.14 -16.32
CA ASP A 211 6.07 -9.67 -17.70
C ASP A 211 4.73 -10.06 -18.34
N PHE A 212 4.16 -9.16 -19.11
CA PHE A 212 2.86 -9.38 -19.77
C PHE A 212 2.81 -10.65 -20.64
N ASN A 213 3.97 -11.15 -21.12
CA ASN A 213 4.06 -12.25 -22.08
C ASN A 213 4.48 -13.59 -21.44
N SER A 214 4.72 -13.63 -20.13
CA SER A 214 5.22 -14.82 -19.44
C SER A 214 4.53 -15.05 -18.10
N GLU A 215 4.57 -16.27 -17.59
CA GLU A 215 4.14 -16.58 -16.24
C GLU A 215 5.03 -15.88 -15.22
N ALA A 216 4.42 -15.29 -14.20
CA ALA A 216 5.15 -14.58 -13.15
C ALA A 216 6.03 -15.55 -12.34
N THR A 217 7.28 -15.15 -12.09
CA THR A 217 8.19 -15.88 -11.20
C THR A 217 8.17 -15.25 -9.82
N ILE A 218 7.98 -16.08 -8.78
CA ILE A 218 7.90 -15.65 -7.38
C ILE A 218 9.10 -16.25 -6.64
N GLU A 219 9.87 -15.37 -6.00
CA GLU A 219 11.00 -15.74 -5.13
C GLU A 219 10.73 -15.22 -3.72
N GLU A 220 10.94 -16.06 -2.69
CA GLU A 220 10.88 -15.66 -1.30
C GLU A 220 12.25 -15.13 -0.88
N LEU A 221 12.37 -13.81 -0.68
CA LEU A 221 13.62 -13.16 -0.28
C LEU A 221 13.87 -13.23 1.22
N PHE A 222 12.80 -13.25 2.01
CA PHE A 222 12.89 -13.26 3.46
C PHE A 222 11.70 -13.98 4.09
N LEU A 223 11.99 -14.84 5.06
CA LEU A 223 11.01 -15.46 5.94
C LEU A 223 11.60 -15.57 7.35
N SER A 224 10.93 -15.07 8.35
CA SER A 224 11.31 -15.12 9.76
C SER A 224 10.11 -15.43 10.65
N ASN A 225 10.36 -16.03 11.81
CA ASN A 225 9.36 -16.27 12.85
C ASN A 225 8.95 -14.97 13.60
N GLY A 226 9.55 -13.83 13.27
CA GLY A 226 9.32 -12.56 13.91
C GLY A 226 10.34 -12.18 14.97
N GLU A 227 11.39 -12.98 15.17
CA GLU A 227 12.45 -12.68 16.15
C GLU A 227 13.31 -11.50 15.67
N ASP A 228 13.71 -11.50 14.39
CA ASP A 228 14.49 -10.41 13.79
C ASP A 228 13.65 -9.16 13.56
N ILE A 229 12.45 -9.34 13.02
CA ILE A 229 11.45 -8.29 12.80
C ILE A 229 10.06 -8.93 12.78
N SER A 230 9.14 -8.40 13.57
CA SER A 230 7.74 -8.86 13.60
C SER A 230 6.90 -8.05 12.61
N THR A 231 5.95 -8.72 11.95
CA THR A 231 4.91 -8.05 11.14
C THR A 231 5.47 -7.10 10.07
N THR A 232 6.42 -7.56 9.26
CA THR A 232 6.92 -6.77 8.14
C THR A 232 5.78 -6.40 7.20
N SER A 233 5.58 -5.10 6.98
CA SER A 233 4.52 -4.54 6.14
C SER A 233 5.05 -3.93 4.85
N VAL A 234 6.34 -3.66 4.76
CA VAL A 234 6.98 -3.07 3.60
C VAL A 234 8.38 -3.65 3.40
N GLY A 235 8.73 -3.92 2.14
CA GLY A 235 10.07 -4.29 1.71
C GLY A 235 10.51 -3.43 0.53
N ALA A 236 11.78 -3.09 0.45
CA ALA A 236 12.37 -2.38 -0.68
C ALA A 236 13.79 -2.87 -0.92
N ILE A 237 14.22 -2.95 -2.19
CA ILE A 237 15.58 -3.29 -2.56
C ILE A 237 16.32 -2.03 -3.01
N PHE A 238 17.49 -1.81 -2.44
CA PHE A 238 18.42 -0.77 -2.86
C PHE A 238 19.86 -1.27 -2.64
N ASP A 239 20.71 -1.14 -3.65
CA ASP A 239 22.14 -1.48 -3.63
C ASP A 239 22.40 -2.90 -3.07
N SER A 240 21.73 -3.92 -3.64
CA SER A 240 21.81 -5.33 -3.23
C SER A 240 21.46 -5.58 -1.74
N LYS A 241 20.66 -4.70 -1.15
CA LYS A 241 20.15 -4.86 0.21
C LYS A 241 18.63 -4.82 0.21
N LEU A 242 18.06 -5.68 1.04
CA LEU A 242 16.62 -5.67 1.35
C LEU A 242 16.40 -4.87 2.63
N PHE A 243 15.62 -3.80 2.52
CA PHE A 243 15.17 -2.96 3.62
C PHE A 243 13.75 -3.36 3.99
N MET A 244 13.48 -3.59 5.26
CA MET A 244 12.16 -4.02 5.74
C MET A 244 11.70 -3.18 6.92
N GLY A 245 10.45 -2.69 6.83
CA GLY A 245 9.76 -1.98 7.90
C GLY A 245 8.64 -2.82 8.51
N SER A 246 8.33 -2.56 9.77
CA SER A 246 7.34 -3.29 10.57
C SER A 246 6.14 -2.43 10.93
N ILE A 247 4.98 -3.05 11.12
CA ILE A 247 3.79 -2.39 11.69
C ILE A 247 4.02 -2.05 13.17
N THR A 248 4.75 -2.89 13.90
CA THR A 248 4.82 -2.86 15.36
C THR A 248 6.21 -2.59 15.92
N ASP A 249 7.26 -3.08 15.27
CA ASP A 249 8.63 -2.91 15.74
C ASP A 249 9.16 -1.51 15.38
N LYS A 250 9.83 -0.87 16.32
CA LYS A 250 10.45 0.45 16.14
C LYS A 250 11.88 0.31 15.57
N LYS A 251 12.01 -0.49 14.49
CA LYS A 251 13.30 -0.72 13.82
C LYS A 251 13.12 -0.91 12.33
N LEU A 252 14.18 -0.73 11.60
CA LEU A 252 14.35 -1.11 10.20
C LEU A 252 15.32 -2.30 10.18
N LEU A 253 14.94 -3.39 9.53
CA LEU A 253 15.84 -4.52 9.29
C LEU A 253 16.45 -4.38 7.88
N ILE A 254 17.76 -4.62 7.78
CA ILE A 254 18.50 -4.58 6.51
C ILE A 254 19.21 -5.90 6.36
N CYS A 255 19.00 -6.58 5.23
CA CYS A 255 19.66 -7.82 4.86
C CYS A 255 20.42 -7.67 3.54
N ASP A 256 21.57 -8.32 3.41
CA ASP A 256 22.24 -8.49 2.12
C ASP A 256 21.48 -9.52 1.27
N LEU A 257 21.38 -9.30 -0.06
CA LEU A 257 20.74 -10.19 -1.04
C LEU A 257 21.78 -10.95 -1.85
#